data_2fe6359f00132cddce0d901a83dc67b8
#
_entry.id   2fe6359f00132cddce0d901a83dc67b8
#
_cell.length_a   1.000
_cell.length_b   1.000
_cell.length_c   1.000
_cell.angle_alpha   90.00
_cell.angle_beta   90.00
_cell.angle_gamma   90.00
#
_symmetry.space_group_name_H-M   'P 1'
#
loop_
_entity.id
_entity.type
_entity.pdbx_description
1 polymer ?
#
loop_
_entity_poly.entity_id
_entity_poly.type
_entity_poly.pdbx_seq_one_letter_code
_entity_poly.pdbx_strand_id
1 'polypeptide(L)'
;MPLLILVVLLPLVLLALMPLILIQRYRVGTARRLARPWMATVNVVLMAFSVICFLAGAAVTAVWVPNAFTGAAAGVAVGAGLGLVGLMLTRWEPTAATLHYTPNRWPVLIVTFLVSARVLYGLWRSWTVAEAGVYGTPMVVAFGIPESLAAGGTVIGYYFAYGLGLRRRIFRWQTRAV
;
A
#
# COMPACT_ATOMS: atom_id res chain seq x y z
N MET A 1 -26.97 17.10 -11.30
CA MET A 1 -26.84 17.39 -9.86
C MET A 1 -26.51 16.17 -9.01
N PRO A 2 -27.06 14.93 -9.18
CA PRO A 2 -26.73 13.80 -8.30
C PRO A 2 -25.27 13.35 -8.38
N LEU A 3 -24.60 13.44 -9.53
CA LEU A 3 -23.19 13.11 -9.69
C LEU A 3 -22.23 14.02 -8.87
N LEU A 4 -22.54 15.31 -8.76
CA LEU A 4 -21.76 16.26 -7.95
C LEU A 4 -21.87 15.93 -6.45
N ILE A 5 -23.08 15.55 -6.01
CA ILE A 5 -23.29 15.13 -4.62
C ILE A 5 -22.49 13.86 -4.33
N LEU A 6 -22.46 12.89 -5.23
CA LEU A 6 -21.69 11.65 -5.08
C LEU A 6 -20.19 11.92 -5.02
N VAL A 7 -19.66 12.82 -5.86
CA VAL A 7 -18.23 13.19 -5.91
C VAL A 7 -17.78 13.88 -4.62
N VAL A 8 -18.66 14.63 -3.95
CA VAL A 8 -18.36 15.30 -2.67
C VAL A 8 -18.61 14.36 -1.47
N LEU A 9 -19.69 13.58 -1.53
CA LEU A 9 -20.09 12.71 -0.42
C LEU A 9 -19.15 11.52 -0.25
N LEU A 10 -18.66 10.93 -1.34
CA LEU A 10 -17.77 9.77 -1.32
C LEU A 10 -16.46 10.03 -0.54
N PRO A 11 -15.71 11.11 -0.81
CA PRO A 11 -14.50 11.42 -0.03
C PRO A 11 -14.81 11.80 1.42
N LEU A 12 -15.96 12.44 1.70
CA LEU A 12 -16.38 12.75 3.07
C LEU A 12 -16.69 11.48 3.88
N VAL A 13 -17.37 10.52 3.28
CA VAL A 13 -17.64 9.21 3.88
C VAL A 13 -16.35 8.43 4.09
N LEU A 14 -15.43 8.43 3.12
CA LEU A 14 -14.10 7.82 3.27
C LEU A 14 -13.30 8.46 4.39
N LEU A 15 -13.35 9.78 4.52
CA LEU A 15 -12.71 10.52 5.61
C LEU A 15 -13.29 10.16 6.98
N ALA A 16 -14.62 10.07 7.08
CA ALA A 16 -15.31 9.68 8.31
C ALA A 16 -15.04 8.22 8.71
N LEU A 17 -14.88 7.33 7.72
CA LEU A 17 -14.54 5.92 7.94
C LEU A 17 -13.05 5.70 8.26
N MET A 18 -12.18 6.68 8.00
CA MET A 18 -10.75 6.57 8.18
C MET A 18 -10.32 6.16 9.60
N PRO A 19 -10.84 6.77 10.69
CA PRO A 19 -10.49 6.36 12.04
C PRO A 19 -10.92 4.91 12.32
N LEU A 20 -12.07 4.47 11.80
CA LEU A 20 -12.54 3.10 11.92
C LEU A 20 -11.60 2.11 11.20
N ILE A 21 -11.16 2.45 9.99
CA ILE A 21 -10.21 1.66 9.20
C ILE A 21 -8.86 1.56 9.94
N LEU A 22 -8.37 2.66 10.53
CA LEU A 22 -7.14 2.68 11.33
C LEU A 22 -7.25 1.80 12.57
N ILE A 23 -8.37 1.88 13.32
CA ILE A 23 -8.63 1.06 14.50
C ILE A 23 -8.73 -0.42 14.11
N GLN A 24 -9.43 -0.73 13.04
CA GLN A 24 -9.56 -2.11 12.54
C GLN A 24 -8.21 -2.66 12.07
N ARG A 25 -7.42 -1.88 11.32
CA ARG A 25 -6.06 -2.27 10.94
C ARG A 25 -5.12 -2.43 12.14
N TYR A 26 -5.26 -1.60 13.16
CA TYR A 26 -4.51 -1.75 14.41
C TYR A 26 -4.86 -3.08 15.10
N ARG A 27 -6.14 -3.40 15.24
CA ARG A 27 -6.59 -4.66 15.87
C ARG A 27 -6.18 -5.90 15.09
N VAL A 28 -6.33 -5.86 13.76
CA VAL A 28 -5.96 -6.98 12.87
C VAL A 28 -4.45 -7.11 12.71
N GLY A 29 -3.72 -5.99 12.75
CA GLY A 29 -2.25 -5.97 12.61
C GLY A 29 -1.50 -6.57 13.80
N THR A 30 -2.14 -6.69 14.99
CA THR A 30 -1.55 -7.28 16.20
C THR A 30 -1.97 -8.74 16.43
N ALA A 31 -2.82 -9.29 15.58
CA ALA A 31 -3.28 -10.66 15.73
C ALA A 31 -2.15 -11.67 15.46
N ARG A 32 -1.99 -12.63 16.38
CA ARG A 32 -1.11 -13.79 16.22
C ARG A 32 -1.59 -14.63 15.04
N ARG A 33 -0.71 -14.89 14.06
CA ARG A 33 -1.05 -15.61 12.83
C ARG A 33 -0.24 -16.89 12.70
N LEU A 34 -0.91 -17.95 12.26
CA LEU A 34 -0.26 -19.20 11.90
C LEU A 34 0.41 -19.05 10.52
N ALA A 35 1.69 -19.40 10.45
CA ALA A 35 2.45 -19.34 9.20
C ALA A 35 2.13 -20.54 8.31
N ARG A 36 1.19 -20.37 7.37
CA ARG A 36 0.83 -21.40 6.38
C ARG A 36 1.66 -21.22 5.10
N PRO A 37 2.52 -22.18 4.70
CA PRO A 37 3.45 -22.00 3.58
C PRO A 37 2.75 -21.79 2.24
N TRP A 38 1.65 -22.51 1.98
CA TRP A 38 0.92 -22.34 0.73
C TRP A 38 0.27 -20.95 0.61
N MET A 39 -0.31 -20.42 1.69
CA MET A 39 -0.86 -19.06 1.71
C MET A 39 0.21 -18.00 1.47
N ALA A 40 1.40 -18.18 2.07
CA ALA A 40 2.53 -17.29 1.83
C ALA A 40 2.97 -17.30 0.36
N THR A 41 2.97 -18.48 -0.28
CA THR A 41 3.32 -18.60 -1.70
C THR A 41 2.28 -17.92 -2.60
N VAL A 42 0.99 -18.21 -2.41
CA VAL A 42 -0.09 -17.60 -3.18
C VAL A 42 -0.05 -16.06 -3.04
N ASN A 43 0.11 -15.57 -1.81
CA ASN A 43 0.20 -14.13 -1.58
C ASN A 43 1.38 -13.48 -2.31
N VAL A 44 2.57 -14.11 -2.31
CA VAL A 44 3.75 -13.59 -3.02
C VAL A 44 3.52 -13.58 -4.53
N VAL A 45 2.91 -14.63 -5.10
CA VAL A 45 2.61 -14.71 -6.55
C VAL A 45 1.64 -13.59 -6.93
N LEU A 46 0.55 -13.42 -6.16
CA LEU A 46 -0.43 -12.35 -6.42
C LEU A 46 0.19 -10.95 -6.30
N MET A 47 1.04 -10.73 -5.28
CA MET A 47 1.73 -9.46 -5.10
C MET A 47 2.76 -9.20 -6.21
N ALA A 48 3.50 -10.22 -6.66
CA ALA A 48 4.42 -10.11 -7.80
C ALA A 48 3.65 -9.72 -9.07
N PHE A 49 2.54 -10.38 -9.34
CA PHE A 49 1.66 -10.03 -10.46
C PHE A 49 1.15 -8.60 -10.35
N SER A 50 0.72 -8.17 -9.16
CA SER A 50 0.28 -6.79 -8.91
C SER A 50 1.39 -5.76 -9.17
N VAL A 51 2.64 -6.03 -8.77
CA VAL A 51 3.80 -5.16 -9.06
C VAL A 51 4.01 -5.03 -10.57
N ILE A 52 3.97 -6.15 -11.30
CA ILE A 52 4.17 -6.17 -12.76
C ILE A 52 3.07 -5.36 -13.45
N CYS A 53 1.79 -5.64 -13.14
CA CYS A 53 0.66 -4.91 -13.72
C CYS A 53 0.70 -3.41 -13.38
N PHE A 54 1.07 -3.07 -12.16
CA PHE A 54 1.19 -1.69 -11.71
C PHE A 54 2.29 -0.93 -12.47
N LEU A 55 3.49 -1.51 -12.59
CA LEU A 55 4.59 -0.90 -13.33
C LEU A 55 4.30 -0.83 -14.82
N ALA A 56 3.67 -1.85 -15.40
CA ALA A 56 3.21 -1.82 -16.80
C ALA A 56 2.20 -0.69 -17.03
N GLY A 57 1.21 -0.55 -16.16
CA GLY A 57 0.25 0.55 -16.21
C GLY A 57 0.91 1.93 -16.07
N ALA A 58 1.90 2.05 -15.16
CA ALA A 58 2.68 3.28 -15.01
C ALA A 58 3.54 3.60 -16.25
N ALA A 59 4.09 2.57 -16.89
CA ALA A 59 4.86 2.74 -18.15
C ALA A 59 3.96 3.23 -19.30
N VAL A 60 2.75 2.69 -19.41
CA VAL A 60 1.75 3.18 -20.37
C VAL A 60 1.36 4.62 -20.06
N THR A 61 1.12 4.94 -18.79
CA THR A 61 0.78 6.30 -18.35
C THR A 61 1.91 7.29 -18.64
N ALA A 62 3.15 6.85 -18.58
CA ALA A 62 4.33 7.69 -18.83
C ALA A 62 4.40 8.25 -20.25
N VAL A 63 3.66 7.66 -21.20
CA VAL A 63 3.53 8.19 -22.57
C VAL A 63 2.87 9.57 -22.59
N TRP A 64 1.92 9.81 -21.68
CA TRP A 64 1.16 11.06 -21.60
C TRP A 64 1.55 11.93 -20.41
N VAL A 65 2.07 11.33 -19.35
CA VAL A 65 2.40 12.02 -18.09
C VAL A 65 3.87 11.84 -17.76
N PRO A 66 4.70 12.90 -17.88
CA PRO A 66 6.10 12.85 -17.51
C PRO A 66 6.28 12.36 -16.06
N ASN A 67 7.33 11.59 -15.82
CA ASN A 67 7.69 11.06 -14.49
C ASN A 67 6.67 10.07 -13.86
N ALA A 68 5.64 9.61 -14.57
CA ALA A 68 4.69 8.64 -14.04
C ALA A 68 5.38 7.30 -13.68
N PHE A 69 6.21 6.78 -14.56
CA PHE A 69 6.97 5.54 -14.33
C PHE A 69 8.02 5.69 -13.22
N THR A 70 8.76 6.79 -13.21
CA THR A 70 9.78 7.05 -12.18
C THR A 70 9.16 7.20 -10.81
N GLY A 71 8.00 7.88 -10.70
CA GLY A 71 7.23 7.98 -9.47
C GLY A 71 6.76 6.61 -8.96
N ALA A 72 6.20 5.79 -9.86
CA ALA A 72 5.75 4.44 -9.54
C ALA A 72 6.90 3.54 -9.07
N ALA A 73 8.03 3.53 -9.81
CA ALA A 73 9.21 2.73 -9.48
C ALA A 73 9.85 3.16 -8.16
N ALA A 74 10.01 4.47 -7.94
CA ALA A 74 10.51 5.01 -6.68
C ALA A 74 9.59 4.62 -5.51
N GLY A 75 8.28 4.71 -5.67
CA GLY A 75 7.31 4.27 -4.67
C GLY A 75 7.47 2.79 -4.33
N VAL A 76 7.55 1.91 -5.34
CA VAL A 76 7.77 0.47 -5.13
C VAL A 76 9.08 0.22 -4.38
N ALA A 77 10.17 0.91 -4.72
CA ALA A 77 11.46 0.76 -4.04
C ALA A 77 11.40 1.19 -2.56
N VAL A 78 10.81 2.35 -2.28
CA VAL A 78 10.60 2.84 -0.90
C VAL A 78 9.71 1.87 -0.12
N GLY A 79 8.61 1.42 -0.73
CA GLY A 79 7.71 0.44 -0.13
C GLY A 79 8.41 -0.88 0.18
N ALA A 80 9.25 -1.37 -0.75
CA ALA A 80 10.04 -2.58 -0.52
C ALA A 80 11.00 -2.42 0.67
N GLY A 81 11.68 -1.28 0.79
CA GLY A 81 12.51 -0.96 1.95
C GLY A 81 11.72 -1.00 3.27
N LEU A 82 10.55 -0.35 3.31
CA LEU A 82 9.66 -0.40 4.47
C LEU A 82 9.17 -1.82 4.76
N GLY A 83 8.91 -2.63 3.74
CA GLY A 83 8.52 -4.05 3.88
C GLY A 83 9.62 -4.88 4.53
N LEU A 84 10.88 -4.66 4.16
CA LEU A 84 12.03 -5.32 4.78
C LEU A 84 12.20 -4.90 6.24
N VAL A 85 12.08 -3.61 6.54
CA VAL A 85 12.08 -3.10 7.93
C VAL A 85 10.94 -3.74 8.72
N GLY A 86 9.74 -3.82 8.15
CA GLY A 86 8.59 -4.48 8.77
C GLY A 86 8.86 -5.95 9.09
N LEU A 87 9.55 -6.66 8.19
CA LEU A 87 9.96 -8.04 8.40
C LEU A 87 10.96 -8.19 9.55
N MET A 88 11.93 -7.26 9.66
CA MET A 88 12.93 -7.25 10.75
C MET A 88 12.25 -7.03 12.10
N LEU A 89 11.24 -6.17 12.15
CA LEU A 89 10.49 -5.84 13.36
C LEU A 89 9.41 -6.89 13.72
N THR A 90 9.17 -7.88 12.87
CA THR A 90 8.20 -8.95 13.11
C THR A 90 8.71 -9.90 14.19
N ARG A 91 7.90 -10.16 15.21
CA ARG A 91 8.20 -11.13 16.26
C ARG A 91 7.84 -12.54 15.79
N TRP A 92 8.76 -13.48 15.99
CA TRP A 92 8.64 -14.87 15.59
C TRP A 92 8.56 -15.74 16.83
N GLU A 93 7.56 -16.61 16.89
CA GLU A 93 7.34 -17.54 18.00
C GLU A 93 7.31 -18.97 17.44
N PRO A 94 8.50 -19.62 17.35
CA PRO A 94 8.58 -21.02 16.96
C PRO A 94 8.04 -21.89 18.09
N THR A 95 7.07 -22.75 17.79
CA THR A 95 6.60 -23.82 18.66
C THR A 95 7.04 -25.16 18.05
N ALA A 96 7.11 -26.24 18.82
CA ALA A 96 7.60 -27.54 18.34
C ALA A 96 6.94 -28.04 17.04
N ALA A 97 5.65 -27.74 16.82
CA ALA A 97 4.89 -28.20 15.65
C ALA A 97 4.49 -27.07 14.69
N THR A 98 4.54 -25.80 15.10
CA THR A 98 3.98 -24.68 14.33
C THR A 98 4.79 -23.41 14.48
N LEU A 99 4.90 -22.64 13.40
CA LEU A 99 5.50 -21.31 13.42
C LEU A 99 4.39 -20.27 13.50
N HIS A 100 4.40 -19.48 14.56
CA HIS A 100 3.53 -18.31 14.71
C HIS A 100 4.35 -17.04 14.51
N TYR A 101 3.73 -16.01 13.97
CA TYR A 101 4.33 -14.70 13.84
C TYR A 101 3.35 -13.59 14.20
N THR A 102 3.86 -12.54 14.80
CA THR A 102 3.11 -11.34 15.12
C THR A 102 3.71 -10.18 14.35
N PRO A 103 3.01 -9.66 13.32
CA PRO A 103 3.49 -8.52 12.56
C PRO A 103 3.66 -7.29 13.45
N ASN A 104 4.67 -6.46 13.18
CA ASN A 104 4.77 -5.18 13.85
C ASN A 104 3.79 -4.20 13.20
N ARG A 105 3.07 -3.46 14.04
CA ARG A 105 2.04 -2.48 13.63
C ARG A 105 2.59 -1.22 12.99
N TRP A 106 3.80 -0.78 13.40
CA TRP A 106 4.35 0.50 13.02
C TRP A 106 4.55 0.67 11.51
N PRO A 107 5.17 -0.26 10.77
CA PRO A 107 5.34 -0.11 9.32
C PRO A 107 4.01 0.01 8.57
N VAL A 108 3.01 -0.79 8.98
CA VAL A 108 1.67 -0.73 8.36
C VAL A 108 1.00 0.61 8.63
N LEU A 109 1.13 1.13 9.85
CA LEU A 109 0.58 2.45 10.21
C LEU A 109 1.26 3.57 9.42
N ILE A 110 2.60 3.54 9.27
CA ILE A 110 3.35 4.50 8.47
C ILE A 110 2.85 4.51 7.02
N VAL A 111 2.76 3.35 6.39
CA VAL A 111 2.26 3.23 5.00
C VAL A 111 0.82 3.73 4.91
N THR A 112 -0.04 3.36 5.85
CA THR A 112 -1.44 3.82 5.87
C THR A 112 -1.53 5.32 6.04
N PHE A 113 -0.75 5.91 6.95
CA PHE A 113 -0.69 7.35 7.19
C PHE A 113 -0.22 8.10 5.93
N LEU A 114 0.83 7.61 5.26
CA LEU A 114 1.37 8.20 4.04
C LEU A 114 0.32 8.24 2.92
N VAL A 115 -0.38 7.13 2.69
CA VAL A 115 -1.46 7.08 1.69
C VAL A 115 -2.61 8.00 2.06
N SER A 116 -2.99 8.01 3.32
CA SER A 116 -4.05 8.87 3.84
C SER A 116 -3.73 10.34 3.67
N ALA A 117 -2.52 10.75 4.08
CA ALA A 117 -2.04 12.12 3.90
C ALA A 117 -2.01 12.52 2.43
N ARG A 118 -1.63 11.59 1.53
CA ARG A 118 -1.62 11.84 0.09
C ARG A 118 -3.03 12.05 -0.48
N VAL A 119 -4.00 11.25 -0.04
CA VAL A 119 -5.41 11.40 -0.46
C VAL A 119 -5.96 12.75 0.02
N LEU A 120 -5.74 13.09 1.30
CA LEU A 120 -6.17 14.37 1.88
C LEU A 120 -5.56 15.57 1.15
N TYR A 121 -4.25 15.51 0.88
CA TYR A 121 -3.56 16.55 0.13
C TYR A 121 -4.13 16.71 -1.29
N GLY A 122 -4.43 15.58 -1.97
CA GLY A 122 -5.05 15.60 -3.29
C GLY A 122 -6.44 16.25 -3.28
N LEU A 123 -7.25 15.94 -2.28
CA LEU A 123 -8.57 16.55 -2.09
C LEU A 123 -8.47 18.04 -1.82
N TRP A 124 -7.58 18.47 -0.91
CA TRP A 124 -7.35 19.87 -0.61
C TRP A 124 -6.89 20.66 -1.84
N ARG A 125 -5.93 20.12 -2.58
CA ARG A 125 -5.44 20.75 -3.81
C ARG A 125 -6.53 20.85 -4.88
N SER A 126 -7.39 19.83 -5.03
CA SER A 126 -8.52 19.89 -5.97
C SER A 126 -9.51 20.99 -5.60
N TRP A 127 -9.74 21.15 -4.31
CA TRP A 127 -10.60 22.23 -3.79
C TRP A 127 -10.05 23.60 -4.12
N THR A 128 -8.76 23.86 -3.82
CA THR A 128 -8.12 25.17 -4.09
C THR A 128 -8.08 25.53 -5.58
N VAL A 129 -7.89 24.53 -6.45
CA VAL A 129 -7.93 24.75 -7.92
C VAL A 129 -9.36 25.06 -8.39
N ALA A 130 -10.37 24.44 -7.80
CA ALA A 130 -11.78 24.73 -8.11
C ALA A 130 -12.18 26.14 -7.66
N GLU A 131 -11.74 26.59 -6.47
CA GLU A 131 -11.99 27.96 -5.97
C GLU A 131 -11.29 29.03 -6.81
N ALA A 132 -10.09 28.73 -7.33
CA ALA A 132 -9.34 29.68 -8.17
C ALA A 132 -9.94 29.89 -9.56
N GLY A 133 -11.08 29.23 -9.88
CA GLY A 133 -11.81 29.40 -11.15
C GLY A 133 -11.02 28.98 -12.39
N VAL A 134 -9.97 28.18 -12.24
CA VAL A 134 -9.18 27.62 -13.34
C VAL A 134 -9.97 26.47 -13.98
N TYR A 135 -11.08 26.85 -14.63
CA TYR A 135 -11.89 25.91 -15.40
C TYR A 135 -11.09 25.45 -16.63
N GLY A 136 -10.68 24.19 -16.67
CA GLY A 136 -10.02 23.61 -17.84
C GLY A 136 -8.75 22.81 -17.55
N THR A 137 -8.20 22.86 -16.35
CA THR A 137 -7.19 21.85 -15.97
C THR A 137 -7.91 20.54 -15.67
N PRO A 138 -7.60 19.44 -16.40
CA PRO A 138 -8.21 18.16 -16.07
C PRO A 138 -7.96 17.86 -14.58
N MET A 139 -8.99 17.45 -13.86
CA MET A 139 -8.93 17.07 -12.42
C MET A 139 -7.77 16.10 -12.14
N VAL A 140 -7.40 15.32 -13.13
CA VAL A 140 -6.26 14.41 -13.19
C VAL A 140 -4.91 15.11 -12.98
N VAL A 141 -4.71 16.32 -13.53
CA VAL A 141 -3.47 17.10 -13.37
C VAL A 141 -3.40 17.73 -11.96
N ALA A 142 -4.56 18.13 -11.42
CA ALA A 142 -4.64 18.66 -10.05
C ALA A 142 -4.27 17.61 -9.00
N PHE A 143 -4.57 16.33 -9.22
CA PHE A 143 -4.25 15.24 -8.29
C PHE A 143 -2.77 14.83 -8.27
N GLY A 144 -1.94 15.27 -9.23
CA GLY A 144 -0.53 14.87 -9.29
C GLY A 144 -0.39 13.36 -9.50
N ILE A 145 -0.48 12.92 -10.76
CA ILE A 145 -0.44 11.48 -11.11
C ILE A 145 0.84 10.80 -10.63
N PRO A 146 2.06 11.37 -10.87
CA PRO A 146 3.29 10.72 -10.44
C PRO A 146 3.36 10.47 -8.93
N GLU A 147 2.90 11.43 -8.12
CA GLU A 147 2.89 11.33 -6.67
C GLU A 147 1.84 10.31 -6.17
N SER A 148 0.71 10.22 -6.86
CA SER A 148 -0.30 9.21 -6.56
C SER A 148 0.19 7.80 -6.90
N LEU A 149 0.90 7.64 -8.01
CA LEU A 149 1.57 6.40 -8.38
C LEU A 149 2.68 6.06 -7.38
N ALA A 150 3.46 7.04 -6.91
CA ALA A 150 4.47 6.80 -5.88
C ALA A 150 3.84 6.29 -4.58
N ALA A 151 2.74 6.89 -4.13
CA ALA A 151 2.02 6.43 -2.94
C ALA A 151 1.44 5.01 -3.13
N GLY A 152 0.81 4.73 -4.26
CA GLY A 152 0.31 3.39 -4.60
C GLY A 152 1.43 2.36 -4.70
N GLY A 153 2.54 2.72 -5.35
CA GLY A 153 3.74 1.91 -5.45
C GLY A 153 4.33 1.54 -4.08
N THR A 154 4.32 2.49 -3.14
CA THR A 154 4.80 2.26 -1.77
C THR A 154 3.98 1.17 -1.08
N VAL A 155 2.66 1.17 -1.25
CA VAL A 155 1.80 0.11 -0.68
C VAL A 155 2.11 -1.26 -1.29
N ILE A 156 2.13 -1.32 -2.61
CA ILE A 156 2.34 -2.58 -3.34
C ILE A 156 3.74 -3.14 -3.04
N GLY A 157 4.77 -2.28 -3.09
CA GLY A 157 6.15 -2.63 -2.77
C GLY A 157 6.32 -3.14 -1.34
N TYR A 158 5.66 -2.50 -0.37
CA TYR A 158 5.65 -2.93 1.03
C TYR A 158 5.12 -4.35 1.18
N TYR A 159 3.92 -4.62 0.67
CA TYR A 159 3.31 -5.94 0.82
C TYR A 159 4.04 -7.03 0.04
N PHE A 160 4.61 -6.70 -1.12
CA PHE A 160 5.41 -7.63 -1.89
C PHE A 160 6.69 -8.03 -1.16
N ALA A 161 7.50 -7.06 -0.72
CA ALA A 161 8.77 -7.34 -0.04
C ALA A 161 8.56 -8.04 1.31
N TYR A 162 7.56 -7.59 2.08
CA TYR A 162 7.18 -8.23 3.33
C TYR A 162 6.72 -9.69 3.12
N GLY A 163 5.85 -9.93 2.13
CA GLY A 163 5.37 -11.28 1.79
C GLY A 163 6.49 -12.21 1.32
N LEU A 164 7.41 -11.70 0.48
CA LEU A 164 8.56 -12.45 0.00
C LEU A 164 9.49 -12.84 1.15
N GLY A 165 9.78 -11.92 2.05
CA GLY A 165 10.59 -12.19 3.24
C GLY A 165 9.93 -13.18 4.19
N LEU A 166 8.63 -13.04 4.42
CA LEU A 166 7.83 -13.97 5.21
C LEU A 166 7.88 -15.39 4.64
N ARG A 167 7.63 -15.54 3.33
CA ARG A 167 7.72 -16.82 2.64
C ARG A 167 9.10 -17.47 2.80
N ARG A 168 10.18 -16.72 2.51
CA ARG A 168 11.57 -17.22 2.64
C ARG A 168 11.86 -17.72 4.06
N ARG A 169 11.36 -17.04 5.08
CA ARG A 169 11.60 -17.42 6.48
C ARG A 169 10.80 -18.65 6.90
N ILE A 170 9.56 -18.78 6.43
CA ILE A 170 8.72 -19.99 6.65
C ILE A 170 9.39 -21.23 6.04
N PHE A 171 9.85 -21.16 4.79
CA PHE A 171 10.50 -22.28 4.14
C PHE A 171 11.81 -22.68 4.82
N ARG A 172 12.64 -21.70 5.23
CA ARG A 172 13.87 -21.97 5.99
C ARG A 172 13.62 -22.66 7.34
N TRP A 173 12.50 -22.35 7.98
CA TRP A 173 12.13 -23.02 9.22
C TRP A 173 11.72 -24.47 8.98
N GLN A 174 10.94 -24.74 7.95
CA GLN A 174 10.53 -26.09 7.59
C GLN A 174 11.72 -27.01 7.25
N THR A 175 12.71 -26.52 6.51
CA THR A 175 13.92 -27.30 6.17
C THR A 175 14.84 -27.55 7.36
N ARG A 176 14.68 -26.87 8.47
CA ARG A 176 15.45 -27.08 9.72
C ARG A 176 14.72 -27.98 10.71
N ALA A 177 13.42 -28.16 10.56
CA ALA A 177 12.58 -28.96 11.44
C ALA A 177 12.48 -30.42 10.98
N VAL A 178 13.01 -30.75 9.80
CA VAL A 178 13.19 -32.10 9.24
C VAL A 178 14.66 -32.50 9.44
#